data_ddf5ca07013ba9911eccbf21b2716480
#
_entry.id   ddf5ca07013ba9911eccbf21b2716480
#
_cell.length_a   1.000
_cell.length_b   1.000
_cell.length_c   1.000
_cell.angle_alpha   90.00
_cell.angle_beta   90.00
_cell.angle_gamma   90.00
#
_symmetry.space_group_name_H-M   'P 1'
#
loop_
_entity.id
_entity.type
_entity.pdbx_description
1 polymer ?
#
loop_
_entity_poly.entity_id
_entity_poly.type
_entity_poly.pdbx_seq_one_letter_code
_entity_poly.pdbx_strand_id
1 'polypeptide(L)'
;MASPIHHVFDPITYWVSQDPTRVALRFEEESWTWQQLSDRVRRNAAAQSAFGLAPGDRVAFLDKNHPASLETTLACAVAGTVNAVLNYRLAPSELAYVINDSRAELLILGAEFVGVVETIKPNLDHVRAIIVLGGEADEYEAWLGEAPPRETAHPAHPDDCFLQLYTSGTTGHPKGAMLTHRSVGAHSIAASAAFGFARDTVNMVAMPLFHVGGTSWALAAMSQGAETVLVREVVPAVVLEQITRQSVTHAFFVPAVIRFFLQVPGVSARDLRSLRCLGYGGSPMPEALLREAMSTFDVDFYQVYGMTEASGVFCVLGPQDHRDSARPERLRAAGQPIEGVEARVVDPALGDEVPVGEVGEFQIRGPQVMAGYWQRESDTAASFDGEWFRTGDAGRRDPDGFYYVEDRVKDVIISGGENIYPAEVERVINEYPGVAEVAVIGVPDEKWGEAVRAVVVADSGTDIDEDKLLDFCAAHLAGYKRPRTIDIVPSLPRNATGKILKRDLRAPHWAGRSRSV
;
A
#
# COMPACT_ATOMS: atom_id res chain seq x y z
N MET A 1 -9.95 -3.87 26.14
CA MET A 1 -10.51 -3.57 24.79
C MET A 1 -10.30 -2.09 24.55
N ALA A 2 -9.63 -1.71 23.50
CA ALA A 2 -9.51 -0.31 23.12
C ALA A 2 -10.90 0.22 22.75
N SER A 3 -11.28 1.40 23.29
CA SER A 3 -12.52 2.06 22.90
C SER A 3 -12.47 2.38 21.39
N PRO A 4 -13.62 2.35 20.70
CA PRO A 4 -13.64 2.72 19.28
C PRO A 4 -13.08 4.13 19.10
N ILE A 5 -12.25 4.30 18.07
CA ILE A 5 -11.71 5.61 17.68
C ILE A 5 -12.80 6.28 16.83
N HIS A 6 -13.46 7.29 17.40
CA HIS A 6 -14.49 8.06 16.70
C HIS A 6 -13.91 9.19 15.85
N HIS A 7 -12.77 9.72 16.27
CA HIS A 7 -12.02 10.74 15.55
C HIS A 7 -10.54 10.37 15.56
N VAL A 8 -9.88 10.35 14.41
CA VAL A 8 -8.47 9.88 14.29
C VAL A 8 -7.46 10.72 15.05
N PHE A 9 -7.84 11.90 15.51
CA PHE A 9 -7.00 12.75 16.39
C PHE A 9 -7.18 12.46 17.89
N ASP A 10 -8.20 11.70 18.30
CA ASP A 10 -8.45 11.37 19.71
C ASP A 10 -7.25 10.68 20.39
N PRO A 11 -6.59 9.69 19.75
CA PRO A 11 -5.39 9.09 20.32
C PRO A 11 -4.27 10.09 20.59
N ILE A 12 -4.06 11.08 19.71
CA ILE A 12 -3.03 12.11 19.91
C ILE A 12 -3.36 12.94 21.15
N THR A 13 -4.61 13.38 21.26
CA THR A 13 -5.09 14.15 22.44
C THR A 13 -4.94 13.33 23.74
N TYR A 14 -5.26 12.04 23.69
CA TYR A 14 -5.08 11.12 24.81
C TYR A 14 -3.60 11.03 25.24
N TRP A 15 -2.67 10.80 24.27
CA TRP A 15 -1.26 10.65 24.60
C TRP A 15 -0.61 11.95 25.09
N VAL A 16 -1.05 13.11 24.59
CA VAL A 16 -0.69 14.41 25.16
C VAL A 16 -1.09 14.49 26.65
N SER A 17 -2.29 14.01 27.00
CA SER A 17 -2.75 14.01 28.40
C SER A 17 -1.99 13.04 29.30
N GLN A 18 -1.44 11.95 28.74
CA GLN A 18 -0.72 10.94 29.50
C GLN A 18 0.77 11.27 29.69
N ASP A 19 1.43 11.77 28.62
CA ASP A 19 2.87 12.05 28.64
C ASP A 19 3.23 13.05 27.52
N PRO A 20 2.97 14.34 27.72
CA PRO A 20 3.17 15.36 26.69
C PRO A 20 4.62 15.50 26.22
N THR A 21 5.58 15.09 27.04
CA THR A 21 7.02 15.27 26.81
C THR A 21 7.68 14.09 26.11
N ARG A 22 6.99 12.95 26.02
CA ARG A 22 7.52 11.79 25.33
C ARG A 22 7.60 12.05 23.81
N VAL A 23 8.65 11.54 23.20
CA VAL A 23 8.84 11.61 21.75
C VAL A 23 7.73 10.82 21.03
N ALA A 24 7.06 11.48 20.10
CA ALA A 24 6.03 10.92 19.24
C ALA A 24 6.57 10.61 17.84
N LEU A 25 7.44 11.45 17.32
CA LEU A 25 7.93 11.39 15.95
C LEU A 25 9.42 11.77 15.89
N ARG A 26 10.19 11.02 15.11
CA ARG A 26 11.57 11.35 14.73
C ARG A 26 11.68 11.38 13.21
N PHE A 27 12.45 12.32 12.74
CA PHE A 27 12.81 12.44 11.34
C PHE A 27 14.19 13.04 11.21
N GLU A 28 15.11 12.31 10.57
CA GLU A 28 16.52 12.68 10.49
C GLU A 28 17.11 12.92 11.89
N GLU A 29 17.58 14.14 12.19
CA GLU A 29 18.14 14.49 13.50
C GLU A 29 17.13 15.23 14.40
N GLU A 30 15.90 15.44 13.92
CA GLU A 30 14.85 16.14 14.66
C GLU A 30 13.90 15.18 15.35
N SER A 31 13.24 15.67 16.38
CA SER A 31 12.20 14.91 17.09
C SER A 31 11.13 15.85 17.66
N TRP A 32 9.91 15.35 17.67
CA TRP A 32 8.75 16.05 18.24
C TRP A 32 8.12 15.20 19.34
N THR A 33 7.85 15.85 20.46
CA THR A 33 7.06 15.24 21.53
C THR A 33 5.58 15.20 21.15
N TRP A 34 4.77 14.44 21.89
CA TRP A 34 3.32 14.41 21.66
C TRP A 34 2.71 15.82 21.74
N GLN A 35 3.17 16.66 22.70
CA GLN A 35 2.70 18.05 22.78
C GLN A 35 3.09 18.86 21.55
N GLN A 36 4.35 18.79 21.13
CA GLN A 36 4.83 19.52 19.96
C GLN A 36 4.11 19.08 18.67
N LEU A 37 3.95 17.78 18.47
CA LEU A 37 3.20 17.26 17.31
C LEU A 37 1.75 17.74 17.34
N SER A 38 1.08 17.65 18.48
CA SER A 38 -0.30 18.13 18.64
C SER A 38 -0.41 19.64 18.34
N ASP A 39 0.51 20.45 18.82
CA ASP A 39 0.51 21.89 18.60
C ASP A 39 0.69 22.23 17.12
N ARG A 40 1.62 21.55 16.43
CA ARG A 40 1.84 21.71 14.99
C ARG A 40 0.61 21.33 14.17
N VAL A 41 -0.01 20.18 14.47
CA VAL A 41 -1.27 19.73 13.83
C VAL A 41 -2.37 20.77 14.04
N ARG A 42 -2.54 21.30 15.25
CA ARG A 42 -3.56 22.32 15.56
C ARG A 42 -3.28 23.67 14.89
N ARG A 43 -2.02 24.05 14.72
CA ARG A 43 -1.62 25.25 13.96
C ARG A 43 -1.92 25.07 12.49
N ASN A 44 -1.57 23.93 11.91
CA ASN A 44 -1.89 23.61 10.52
C ASN A 44 -3.41 23.66 10.28
N ALA A 45 -4.22 23.06 11.16
CA ALA A 45 -5.69 23.13 11.06
C ALA A 45 -6.22 24.57 11.16
N ALA A 46 -5.63 25.40 12.02
CA ALA A 46 -5.98 26.82 12.15
C ALA A 46 -5.62 27.61 10.87
N ALA A 47 -4.44 27.38 10.33
CA ALA A 47 -3.97 28.00 9.10
C ALA A 47 -4.83 27.62 7.87
N GLN A 48 -5.25 26.36 7.76
CA GLN A 48 -6.23 25.94 6.75
C GLN A 48 -7.55 26.73 6.87
N SER A 49 -8.07 26.89 8.08
CA SER A 49 -9.29 27.65 8.32
C SER A 49 -9.10 29.14 8.03
N ALA A 50 -7.95 29.73 8.40
CA ALA A 50 -7.61 31.13 8.10
C ALA A 50 -7.44 31.37 6.58
N PHE A 51 -6.96 30.39 5.84
CA PHE A 51 -6.89 30.41 4.37
C PHE A 51 -8.31 30.37 3.74
N GLY A 52 -9.34 29.98 4.50
CA GLY A 52 -10.72 29.94 4.06
C GLY A 52 -11.18 28.58 3.54
N LEU A 53 -10.50 27.48 3.91
CA LEU A 53 -11.01 26.15 3.65
C LEU A 53 -12.18 25.82 4.58
N ALA A 54 -13.23 25.28 4.00
CA ALA A 54 -14.40 24.77 4.69
C ALA A 54 -14.29 23.25 4.93
N PRO A 55 -15.09 22.69 5.87
CA PRO A 55 -15.19 21.24 6.00
C PRO A 55 -15.56 20.57 4.67
N GLY A 56 -14.80 19.52 4.32
CA GLY A 56 -14.92 18.82 3.06
C GLY A 56 -14.03 19.34 1.92
N ASP A 57 -13.40 20.51 2.05
CA ASP A 57 -12.43 20.97 1.07
C ASP A 57 -11.12 20.17 1.12
N ARG A 58 -10.36 20.17 0.03
CA ARG A 58 -9.15 19.35 -0.11
C ARG A 58 -7.88 20.17 -0.03
N VAL A 59 -6.92 19.59 0.70
CA VAL A 59 -5.52 19.96 0.69
C VAL A 59 -4.75 18.86 -0.03
N ALA A 60 -3.98 19.20 -1.05
CA ALA A 60 -3.05 18.26 -1.68
C ALA A 60 -1.68 18.35 -1.01
N PHE A 61 -1.06 17.21 -0.75
CA PHE A 61 0.30 17.13 -0.21
C PHE A 61 1.21 16.36 -1.17
N LEU A 62 2.30 16.99 -1.61
CA LEU A 62 3.26 16.44 -2.58
C LEU A 62 4.68 16.51 -2.04
N ASP A 63 5.16 15.44 -1.45
CA ASP A 63 6.58 15.29 -1.08
C ASP A 63 6.91 13.80 -0.90
N LYS A 64 8.20 13.50 -0.71
CA LYS A 64 8.68 12.27 -0.10
C LYS A 64 8.17 12.20 1.34
N ASN A 65 8.54 11.14 2.07
CA ASN A 65 8.16 11.08 3.48
C ASN A 65 8.73 12.27 4.26
N HIS A 66 7.84 13.02 4.88
CA HIS A 66 8.16 14.17 5.72
C HIS A 66 7.15 14.30 6.86
N PRO A 67 7.53 14.76 8.06
CA PRO A 67 6.61 15.00 9.18
C PRO A 67 5.37 15.82 8.80
N ALA A 68 5.54 16.85 7.98
CA ALA A 68 4.45 17.70 7.49
C ALA A 68 3.32 16.91 6.78
N SER A 69 3.60 15.74 6.19
CA SER A 69 2.56 14.89 5.60
C SER A 69 1.63 14.30 6.65
N LEU A 70 2.18 13.80 7.76
CA LEU A 70 1.39 13.30 8.89
C LEU A 70 0.69 14.44 9.63
N GLU A 71 1.38 15.57 9.82
CA GLU A 71 0.79 16.79 10.39
C GLU A 71 -0.41 17.26 9.58
N THR A 72 -0.28 17.34 8.25
CA THR A 72 -1.38 17.77 7.36
C THR A 72 -2.52 16.77 7.36
N THR A 73 -2.24 15.46 7.36
CA THR A 73 -3.27 14.41 7.44
C THR A 73 -4.08 14.54 8.74
N LEU A 74 -3.41 14.69 9.87
CA LEU A 74 -4.07 14.87 11.17
C LEU A 74 -4.74 16.25 11.30
N ALA A 75 -4.15 17.29 10.68
CA ALA A 75 -4.73 18.64 10.67
C ALA A 75 -6.01 18.70 9.85
N CYS A 76 -6.09 17.98 8.73
CA CYS A 76 -7.32 17.85 7.96
C CYS A 76 -8.43 17.20 8.79
N ALA A 77 -8.10 16.16 9.56
CA ALA A 77 -9.04 15.59 10.51
C ALA A 77 -9.54 16.63 11.54
N VAL A 78 -8.62 17.44 12.10
CA VAL A 78 -8.97 18.50 13.08
C VAL A 78 -9.75 19.64 12.46
N ALA A 79 -9.48 20.02 11.21
CA ALA A 79 -10.16 21.09 10.49
C ALA A 79 -11.50 20.66 9.87
N GLY A 80 -11.71 19.35 9.66
CA GLY A 80 -12.82 18.79 8.87
C GLY A 80 -12.57 18.80 7.36
N THR A 81 -11.35 19.13 6.93
CA THR A 81 -10.90 19.08 5.53
C THR A 81 -10.40 17.70 5.15
N VAL A 82 -9.95 17.51 3.91
CA VAL A 82 -9.47 16.20 3.43
C VAL A 82 -8.05 16.34 2.87
N ASN A 83 -7.10 15.53 3.35
CA ASN A 83 -5.76 15.47 2.77
C ASN A 83 -5.74 14.50 1.57
N ALA A 84 -5.45 15.02 0.38
CA ALA A 84 -5.12 14.22 -0.80
C ALA A 84 -3.59 14.05 -0.86
N VAL A 85 -3.07 12.92 -0.40
CA VAL A 85 -1.62 12.65 -0.42
C VAL A 85 -1.20 12.13 -1.78
N LEU A 86 -0.36 12.89 -2.47
CA LEU A 86 0.00 12.67 -3.87
C LEU A 86 1.24 11.79 -4.01
N ASN A 87 1.21 10.90 -4.98
CA ASN A 87 2.38 10.12 -5.35
C ASN A 87 3.38 10.98 -6.14
N TYR A 88 4.49 11.34 -5.52
CA TYR A 88 5.54 12.17 -6.11
C TYR A 88 6.27 11.56 -7.32
N ARG A 89 6.05 10.26 -7.57
CA ARG A 89 6.65 9.51 -8.70
C ARG A 89 5.82 9.59 -9.98
N LEU A 90 4.65 10.23 -9.93
CA LEU A 90 3.79 10.40 -11.10
C LEU A 90 4.46 11.30 -12.15
N ALA A 91 4.20 11.02 -13.42
CA ALA A 91 4.57 11.92 -14.50
C ALA A 91 3.81 13.26 -14.37
N PRO A 92 4.35 14.39 -14.90
CA PRO A 92 3.71 15.69 -14.74
C PRO A 92 2.23 15.73 -15.15
N SER A 93 1.85 15.07 -16.25
CA SER A 93 0.46 14.99 -16.71
C SER A 93 -0.44 14.19 -15.77
N GLU A 94 0.07 13.12 -15.19
CA GLU A 94 -0.65 12.31 -14.20
C GLU A 94 -0.81 13.08 -12.88
N LEU A 95 0.22 13.83 -12.49
CA LEU A 95 0.19 14.66 -11.30
C LEU A 95 -0.85 15.78 -11.44
N ALA A 96 -0.87 16.49 -12.59
CA ALA A 96 -1.90 17.48 -12.88
C ALA A 96 -3.32 16.89 -12.83
N TYR A 97 -3.49 15.69 -13.40
CA TYR A 97 -4.76 14.98 -13.35
C TYR A 97 -5.19 14.71 -11.89
N VAL A 98 -4.33 14.14 -11.05
CA VAL A 98 -4.66 13.77 -9.67
C VAL A 98 -4.97 15.02 -8.82
N ILE A 99 -4.22 16.12 -8.98
CA ILE A 99 -4.48 17.39 -8.29
C ILE A 99 -5.86 17.93 -8.68
N ASN A 100 -6.19 17.97 -9.96
CA ASN A 100 -7.49 18.47 -10.44
C ASN A 100 -8.64 17.53 -10.04
N ASP A 101 -8.47 16.23 -10.16
CA ASP A 101 -9.48 15.24 -9.76
C ASP A 101 -9.78 15.33 -8.25
N SER A 102 -8.76 15.60 -7.42
CA SER A 102 -8.96 15.83 -5.98
C SER A 102 -9.73 17.12 -5.67
N ARG A 103 -9.74 18.09 -6.58
CA ARG A 103 -10.21 19.46 -6.39
C ARG A 103 -9.52 20.17 -5.22
N ALA A 104 -8.25 19.91 -5.01
CA ALA A 104 -7.50 20.56 -3.96
C ALA A 104 -7.38 22.07 -4.20
N GLU A 105 -7.72 22.86 -3.18
CA GLU A 105 -7.63 24.32 -3.22
C GLU A 105 -6.29 24.82 -2.68
N LEU A 106 -5.63 24.03 -1.84
CA LEU A 106 -4.33 24.29 -1.27
C LEU A 106 -3.39 23.14 -1.64
N LEU A 107 -2.18 23.46 -2.13
CA LEU A 107 -1.13 22.50 -2.41
C LEU A 107 0.07 22.79 -1.50
N ILE A 108 0.42 21.82 -0.65
CA ILE A 108 1.66 21.84 0.14
C ILE A 108 2.65 20.91 -0.58
N LEU A 109 3.83 21.41 -0.91
CA LEU A 109 4.81 20.63 -1.65
C LEU A 109 6.23 20.82 -1.15
N GLY A 110 7.03 19.76 -1.18
CA GLY A 110 8.46 19.81 -0.90
C GLY A 110 9.21 20.62 -1.96
N ALA A 111 10.23 21.37 -1.53
CA ALA A 111 11.03 22.24 -2.42
C ALA A 111 11.60 21.52 -3.66
N GLU A 112 11.89 20.21 -3.56
CA GLU A 112 12.37 19.39 -4.70
C GLU A 112 11.34 19.31 -5.84
N PHE A 113 10.04 19.52 -5.58
CA PHE A 113 8.95 19.38 -6.54
C PHE A 113 8.47 20.72 -7.14
N VAL A 114 9.04 21.85 -6.72
CA VAL A 114 8.68 23.17 -7.26
C VAL A 114 8.81 23.18 -8.78
N GLY A 115 9.93 22.69 -9.32
CA GLY A 115 10.17 22.69 -10.76
C GLY A 115 9.12 21.93 -11.57
N VAL A 116 8.69 20.76 -11.12
CA VAL A 116 7.64 20.00 -11.80
C VAL A 116 6.28 20.68 -11.67
N VAL A 117 5.96 21.22 -10.49
CA VAL A 117 4.68 21.90 -10.25
C VAL A 117 4.57 23.18 -11.08
N GLU A 118 5.61 23.97 -11.21
CA GLU A 118 5.61 25.16 -12.09
C GLU A 118 5.30 24.81 -13.55
N THR A 119 5.72 23.63 -14.05
CA THR A 119 5.39 23.19 -15.41
C THR A 119 3.92 22.85 -15.61
N ILE A 120 3.23 22.38 -14.58
CA ILE A 120 1.82 21.96 -14.64
C ILE A 120 0.86 23.02 -14.08
N LYS A 121 1.36 24.03 -13.37
CA LYS A 121 0.57 25.08 -12.71
C LYS A 121 -0.47 25.77 -13.61
N PRO A 122 -0.19 26.06 -14.90
CA PRO A 122 -1.20 26.59 -15.80
C PRO A 122 -2.41 25.68 -16.04
N ASN A 123 -2.28 24.39 -15.72
CA ASN A 123 -3.32 23.36 -15.89
C ASN A 123 -3.96 22.95 -14.57
N LEU A 124 -3.71 23.65 -13.46
CA LEU A 124 -4.32 23.38 -12.16
C LEU A 124 -5.57 24.26 -11.97
N ASP A 125 -6.74 23.62 -12.06
CA ASP A 125 -8.02 24.35 -12.15
C ASP A 125 -8.52 24.89 -10.80
N HIS A 126 -8.13 24.26 -9.67
CA HIS A 126 -8.70 24.53 -8.35
C HIS A 126 -7.70 25.10 -7.35
N VAL A 127 -6.39 24.92 -7.56
CA VAL A 127 -5.35 25.34 -6.61
C VAL A 127 -5.29 26.87 -6.51
N ARG A 128 -5.62 27.37 -5.32
CA ARG A 128 -5.64 28.82 -5.01
C ARG A 128 -4.31 29.30 -4.42
N ALA A 129 -3.61 28.41 -3.70
CA ALA A 129 -2.29 28.71 -3.13
C ALA A 129 -1.40 27.45 -3.11
N ILE A 130 -0.10 27.72 -3.14
CA ILE A 130 0.96 26.71 -3.02
C ILE A 130 1.83 27.14 -1.84
N ILE A 131 2.11 26.20 -0.92
CA ILE A 131 2.99 26.38 0.24
C ILE A 131 4.20 25.46 0.04
N VAL A 132 5.38 26.05 -0.04
CA VAL A 132 6.64 25.30 -0.20
C VAL A 132 7.18 24.89 1.16
N LEU A 133 7.49 23.59 1.28
CA LEU A 133 8.07 22.97 2.46
C LEU A 133 9.58 22.80 2.24
N GLY A 134 10.38 23.31 3.18
CA GLY A 134 11.84 23.25 3.12
C GLY A 134 12.46 24.25 2.13
N GLY A 135 13.78 24.14 1.92
CA GLY A 135 14.53 25.10 1.11
C GLY A 135 14.99 26.33 1.90
N GLU A 136 15.49 27.36 1.20
CA GLU A 136 16.03 28.58 1.86
C GLU A 136 14.95 29.41 2.57
N ALA A 137 13.72 29.38 2.06
CA ALA A 137 12.56 30.04 2.67
C ALA A 137 11.48 28.96 2.89
N ASP A 138 11.49 28.34 4.05
CA ASP A 138 10.47 27.37 4.45
C ASP A 138 9.15 28.09 4.70
N GLU A 139 8.31 28.16 3.66
CA GLU A 139 6.99 28.80 3.75
C GLU A 139 6.06 28.03 4.68
N TYR A 140 6.25 26.71 4.80
CA TYR A 140 5.40 25.87 5.66
C TYR A 140 5.55 26.24 7.13
N GLU A 141 6.78 26.43 7.62
CA GLU A 141 7.03 26.84 9.02
C GLU A 141 6.49 28.26 9.28
N ALA A 142 6.66 29.19 8.35
CA ALA A 142 6.07 30.52 8.44
C ALA A 142 4.55 30.46 8.50
N TRP A 143 3.92 29.66 7.61
CA TRP A 143 2.48 29.47 7.53
C TRP A 143 1.90 28.84 8.82
N LEU A 144 2.58 27.87 9.42
CA LEU A 144 2.21 27.34 10.74
C LEU A 144 2.27 28.40 11.84
N GLY A 145 3.23 29.34 11.75
CA GLY A 145 3.44 30.39 12.75
C GLY A 145 2.36 31.50 12.74
N GLU A 146 1.67 31.71 11.63
CA GLU A 146 0.72 32.81 11.44
C GLU A 146 -0.58 32.69 12.24
N ALA A 147 -1.01 31.47 12.56
CA ALA A 147 -2.25 31.22 13.29
C ALA A 147 -2.00 30.61 14.66
N PRO A 148 -2.77 31.01 15.71
CA PRO A 148 -2.73 30.31 16.99
C PRO A 148 -3.27 28.87 16.82
N PRO A 149 -2.81 27.92 17.65
CA PRO A 149 -3.32 26.55 17.59
C PRO A 149 -4.83 26.50 17.79
N ARG A 150 -5.53 25.73 16.94
CA ARG A 150 -6.96 25.52 17.10
C ARG A 150 -7.26 24.74 18.38
N GLU A 151 -8.08 25.30 19.27
CA GLU A 151 -8.35 24.68 20.58
C GLU A 151 -9.18 23.41 20.47
N THR A 152 -10.20 23.41 19.61
CA THR A 152 -11.13 22.28 19.45
C THR A 152 -11.10 21.76 18.01
N ALA A 153 -11.16 20.45 17.85
CA ALA A 153 -11.36 19.85 16.53
C ALA A 153 -12.75 20.17 15.98
N HIS A 154 -12.89 20.14 14.65
CA HIS A 154 -14.19 20.15 13.99
C HIS A 154 -15.02 18.96 14.50
N PRO A 155 -16.30 19.15 14.88
CA PRO A 155 -17.16 18.03 15.26
C PRO A 155 -17.45 17.18 14.03
N ALA A 156 -16.64 16.13 13.82
CA ALA A 156 -16.76 15.26 12.68
C ALA A 156 -17.70 14.07 12.96
N HIS A 157 -18.43 13.65 11.93
CA HIS A 157 -19.10 12.36 11.95
C HIS A 157 -18.07 11.24 11.69
N PRO A 158 -18.21 10.05 12.28
CA PRO A 158 -17.28 8.95 12.02
C PRO A 158 -17.10 8.60 10.54
N ASP A 159 -18.10 8.85 9.72
CA ASP A 159 -18.08 8.60 8.27
C ASP A 159 -17.59 9.81 7.44
N ASP A 160 -17.18 10.90 8.07
CA ASP A 160 -16.55 12.01 7.36
C ASP A 160 -15.17 11.57 6.86
N CYS A 161 -14.90 11.86 5.58
CA CYS A 161 -13.62 11.63 4.95
C CYS A 161 -12.62 12.70 5.43
N PHE A 162 -11.41 12.28 5.81
CA PHE A 162 -10.31 13.19 6.14
C PHE A 162 -9.04 12.89 5.34
N LEU A 163 -8.99 11.73 4.68
CA LEU A 163 -7.84 11.26 3.92
C LEU A 163 -8.30 10.66 2.59
N GLN A 164 -7.67 11.08 1.50
CA GLN A 164 -7.91 10.58 0.16
C GLN A 164 -6.60 10.05 -0.41
N LEU A 165 -6.55 8.75 -0.73
CA LEU A 165 -5.38 8.13 -1.34
C LEU A 165 -5.73 7.63 -2.73
N TYR A 166 -4.84 7.90 -3.69
CA TYR A 166 -5.07 7.53 -5.07
C TYR A 166 -4.56 6.12 -5.37
N THR A 167 -5.44 5.30 -5.95
CA THR A 167 -5.12 3.95 -6.40
C THR A 167 -5.01 3.92 -7.93
N SER A 168 -4.14 3.06 -8.46
CA SER A 168 -4.08 2.81 -9.90
C SER A 168 -5.33 2.07 -10.33
N GLY A 169 -6.33 2.80 -10.81
CA GLY A 169 -7.59 2.22 -11.28
C GLY A 169 -7.40 1.23 -12.44
N THR A 170 -8.33 0.29 -12.54
CA THR A 170 -8.38 -0.67 -13.66
C THR A 170 -8.76 -0.01 -14.98
N THR A 171 -9.35 1.19 -14.92
CA THR A 171 -9.92 1.94 -16.04
C THR A 171 -8.94 2.94 -16.69
N GLY A 172 -7.69 3.01 -16.22
CA GLY A 172 -6.65 3.84 -16.82
C GLY A 172 -6.27 5.09 -16.02
N HIS A 173 -7.20 5.71 -15.30
CA HIS A 173 -6.91 6.86 -14.46
C HIS A 173 -6.94 6.48 -12.97
N PRO A 174 -6.06 7.08 -12.13
CA PRO A 174 -6.11 6.89 -10.68
C PRO A 174 -7.45 7.32 -10.10
N LYS A 175 -7.91 6.59 -9.07
CA LYS A 175 -9.15 6.89 -8.34
C LYS A 175 -8.83 7.25 -6.90
N GLY A 176 -9.43 8.29 -6.36
CA GLY A 176 -9.26 8.71 -4.98
C GLY A 176 -10.16 7.93 -4.03
N ALA A 177 -9.61 6.97 -3.30
CA ALA A 177 -10.32 6.25 -2.25
C ALA A 177 -10.52 7.16 -1.03
N MET A 178 -11.76 7.29 -0.57
CA MET A 178 -12.15 8.14 0.57
C MET A 178 -12.08 7.35 1.86
N LEU A 179 -11.09 7.68 2.70
CA LEU A 179 -10.87 7.06 4.01
C LEU A 179 -11.45 7.96 5.11
N THR A 180 -12.30 7.37 5.95
CA THR A 180 -13.06 8.07 6.97
C THR A 180 -12.44 7.90 8.35
N HIS A 181 -12.88 8.69 9.33
CA HIS A 181 -12.51 8.50 10.73
C HIS A 181 -12.84 7.08 11.21
N ARG A 182 -14.02 6.55 10.84
CA ARG A 182 -14.45 5.18 11.15
C ARG A 182 -13.49 4.16 10.53
N SER A 183 -13.23 4.27 9.23
CA SER A 183 -12.47 3.23 8.52
C SER A 183 -11.03 3.15 8.98
N VAL A 184 -10.36 4.29 9.14
CA VAL A 184 -8.98 4.35 9.63
C VAL A 184 -8.90 4.04 11.13
N GLY A 185 -9.89 4.48 11.92
CA GLY A 185 -9.95 4.17 13.35
C GLY A 185 -10.11 2.67 13.61
N ALA A 186 -11.03 2.02 12.90
CA ALA A 186 -11.23 0.56 12.99
C ALA A 186 -9.98 -0.22 12.55
N HIS A 187 -9.40 0.16 11.40
CA HIS A 187 -8.14 -0.41 10.95
C HIS A 187 -7.02 -0.25 11.98
N SER A 188 -6.86 0.96 12.56
CA SER A 188 -5.80 1.22 13.53
C SER A 188 -5.89 0.33 14.77
N ILE A 189 -7.11 0.06 15.27
CA ILE A 189 -7.35 -0.85 16.39
C ILE A 189 -6.98 -2.29 16.01
N ALA A 190 -7.53 -2.78 14.89
CA ALA A 190 -7.33 -4.15 14.45
C ALA A 190 -5.86 -4.45 14.09
N ALA A 191 -5.21 -3.53 13.35
CA ALA A 191 -3.80 -3.65 13.01
C ALA A 191 -2.91 -3.59 14.26
N SER A 192 -3.23 -2.71 15.23
CA SER A 192 -2.48 -2.63 16.48
C SER A 192 -2.52 -3.94 17.26
N ALA A 193 -3.67 -4.59 17.30
CA ALA A 193 -3.81 -5.90 17.93
C ALA A 193 -3.02 -6.99 17.17
N ALA A 194 -3.10 -6.98 15.83
CA ALA A 194 -2.44 -7.98 14.99
C ALA A 194 -0.91 -7.90 15.05
N PHE A 195 -0.33 -6.69 15.11
CA PHE A 195 1.12 -6.47 15.16
C PHE A 195 1.68 -6.26 16.56
N GLY A 196 0.83 -6.15 17.58
CA GLY A 196 1.26 -5.92 18.96
C GLY A 196 1.82 -4.51 19.20
N PHE A 197 1.30 -3.49 18.51
CA PHE A 197 1.68 -2.11 18.79
C PHE A 197 1.29 -1.72 20.22
N ALA A 198 2.23 -1.12 20.91
CA ALA A 198 2.08 -0.69 22.30
C ALA A 198 2.88 0.59 22.55
N ARG A 199 2.74 1.16 23.73
CA ARG A 199 3.45 2.40 24.11
C ARG A 199 4.97 2.28 24.00
N ASP A 200 5.55 1.10 24.27
CA ASP A 200 6.99 0.85 24.19
C ASP A 200 7.48 0.54 22.75
N THR A 201 6.59 0.56 21.78
CA THR A 201 6.94 0.38 20.37
C THR A 201 7.73 1.58 19.85
N VAL A 202 8.82 1.28 19.15
CA VAL A 202 9.51 2.21 18.24
C VAL A 202 9.21 1.72 16.81
N ASN A 203 8.33 2.42 16.12
CA ASN A 203 7.80 2.05 14.81
C ASN A 203 8.53 2.76 13.69
N MET A 204 9.10 2.04 12.75
CA MET A 204 9.70 2.64 11.54
C MET A 204 8.68 2.72 10.41
N VAL A 205 8.56 3.92 9.83
CA VAL A 205 7.75 4.20 8.65
C VAL A 205 8.69 4.55 7.49
N ALA A 206 9.04 3.54 6.71
CA ALA A 206 9.89 3.67 5.52
C ALA A 206 9.09 3.55 4.21
N MET A 207 7.87 3.00 4.27
CA MET A 207 6.98 2.99 3.12
C MET A 207 6.43 4.39 2.85
N PRO A 208 6.22 4.76 1.57
CA PRO A 208 5.73 6.09 1.23
C PRO A 208 4.39 6.42 1.88
N LEU A 209 4.25 7.64 2.42
CA LEU A 209 3.01 8.11 3.05
C LEU A 209 1.86 8.35 2.06
N PHE A 210 2.14 8.47 0.76
CA PHE A 210 1.09 8.50 -0.27
C PHE A 210 0.48 7.12 -0.53
N HIS A 211 1.05 6.07 0.05
CA HIS A 211 0.51 4.72 0.08
C HIS A 211 -0.11 4.40 1.42
N VAL A 212 -1.22 3.66 1.38
CA VAL A 212 -1.89 3.19 2.58
C VAL A 212 -0.95 2.41 3.51
N GLY A 213 -0.02 1.61 2.95
CA GLY A 213 0.97 0.88 3.74
C GLY A 213 1.93 1.75 4.56
N GLY A 214 2.18 3.02 4.16
CA GLY A 214 2.92 3.99 4.97
C GLY A 214 2.01 4.70 5.97
N THR A 215 0.95 5.34 5.48
CA THR A 215 0.07 6.16 6.33
C THR A 215 -0.67 5.33 7.38
N SER A 216 -1.27 4.20 7.00
CA SER A 216 -2.03 3.38 7.96
C SER A 216 -1.12 2.72 9.00
N TRP A 217 0.09 2.30 8.61
CA TRP A 217 1.10 1.77 9.53
C TRP A 217 1.52 2.81 10.57
N ALA A 218 1.74 4.07 10.14
CA ALA A 218 2.03 5.18 11.04
C ALA A 218 0.88 5.45 12.00
N LEU A 219 -0.36 5.63 11.48
CA LEU A 219 -1.52 5.97 12.29
C LEU A 219 -1.90 4.86 13.28
N ALA A 220 -1.78 3.59 12.89
CA ALA A 220 -2.02 2.46 13.79
C ALA A 220 -1.04 2.46 14.97
N ALA A 221 0.26 2.61 14.74
CA ALA A 221 1.25 2.67 15.80
C ALA A 221 1.07 3.91 16.69
N MET A 222 0.85 5.10 16.10
CA MET A 222 0.60 6.34 16.84
C MET A 222 -0.65 6.24 17.71
N SER A 223 -1.68 5.50 17.29
CA SER A 223 -2.89 5.29 18.10
C SER A 223 -2.61 4.61 19.44
N GLN A 224 -1.54 3.82 19.52
CA GLN A 224 -1.09 3.13 20.74
C GLN A 224 0.00 3.87 21.52
N GLY A 225 0.34 5.10 21.13
CA GLY A 225 1.38 5.91 21.77
C GLY A 225 2.80 5.47 21.44
N ALA A 226 2.96 4.74 20.35
CA ALA A 226 4.25 4.34 19.82
C ALA A 226 5.05 5.55 19.32
N GLU A 227 6.36 5.51 19.51
CA GLU A 227 7.27 6.43 18.86
C GLU A 227 7.39 6.06 17.38
N THR A 228 7.31 7.04 16.48
CA THR A 228 7.43 6.84 15.04
C THR A 228 8.78 7.37 14.55
N VAL A 229 9.57 6.53 13.89
CA VAL A 229 10.78 6.90 13.16
C VAL A 229 10.42 6.96 11.68
N LEU A 230 10.33 8.16 11.13
CA LEU A 230 9.99 8.39 9.74
C LEU A 230 11.27 8.42 8.89
N VAL A 231 11.27 7.63 7.81
CA VAL A 231 12.40 7.54 6.87
C VAL A 231 12.01 8.27 5.57
N ARG A 232 12.81 9.26 5.17
CA ARG A 232 12.52 10.05 3.96
C ARG A 232 12.55 9.20 2.70
N GLU A 233 13.61 8.41 2.53
CA GLU A 233 13.80 7.49 1.39
C GLU A 233 14.52 6.22 1.86
N VAL A 234 14.18 5.11 1.23
CA VAL A 234 14.80 3.81 1.55
C VAL A 234 16.18 3.71 0.88
N VAL A 235 17.22 3.93 1.68
CA VAL A 235 18.60 3.57 1.36
C VAL A 235 18.98 2.38 2.25
N PRO A 236 19.12 1.15 1.72
CA PRO A 236 19.15 -0.07 2.53
C PRO A 236 20.14 -0.05 3.70
N ALA A 237 21.39 0.35 3.46
CA ALA A 237 22.41 0.41 4.53
C ALA A 237 22.06 1.44 5.61
N VAL A 238 21.50 2.61 5.24
CA VAL A 238 21.07 3.66 6.17
C VAL A 238 19.89 3.19 7.00
N VAL A 239 18.92 2.51 6.38
CA VAL A 239 17.75 1.96 7.10
C VAL A 239 18.18 0.92 8.14
N LEU A 240 19.08 0.00 7.80
CA LEU A 240 19.62 -0.98 8.75
C LEU A 240 20.34 -0.31 9.93
N GLU A 241 21.15 0.73 9.65
CA GLU A 241 21.80 1.53 10.69
C GLU A 241 20.78 2.22 11.59
N GLN A 242 19.74 2.83 11.01
CA GLN A 242 18.67 3.48 11.78
C GLN A 242 17.90 2.50 12.65
N ILE A 243 17.60 1.28 12.15
CA ILE A 243 16.95 0.24 12.96
C ILE A 243 17.76 -0.03 14.22
N THR A 244 19.07 -0.18 14.09
CA THR A 244 19.96 -0.44 15.23
C THR A 244 20.06 0.80 16.13
N ARG A 245 20.35 1.98 15.56
CA ARG A 245 20.58 3.24 16.30
C ARG A 245 19.37 3.68 17.10
N GLN A 246 18.18 3.57 16.51
CA GLN A 246 16.92 3.99 17.13
C GLN A 246 16.23 2.86 17.92
N SER A 247 16.83 1.66 17.95
CA SER A 247 16.23 0.47 18.59
C SER A 247 14.80 0.19 18.08
N VAL A 248 14.61 0.26 16.77
CA VAL A 248 13.32 0.04 16.11
C VAL A 248 12.80 -1.36 16.43
N THR A 249 11.55 -1.45 16.84
CA THR A 249 10.91 -2.70 17.24
C THR A 249 9.91 -3.22 16.21
N HIS A 250 9.34 -2.35 15.38
CA HIS A 250 8.36 -2.69 14.35
C HIS A 250 8.69 -1.95 13.05
N ALA A 251 8.66 -2.68 11.95
CA ALA A 251 8.86 -2.11 10.62
C ALA A 251 8.04 -2.87 9.58
N PHE A 252 7.64 -2.19 8.52
CA PHE A 252 6.97 -2.78 7.36
C PHE A 252 7.73 -2.45 6.09
N PHE A 253 8.04 -3.49 5.27
CA PHE A 253 8.75 -3.34 4.01
C PHE A 253 8.12 -4.16 2.89
N VAL A 254 8.23 -3.69 1.66
CA VAL A 254 7.90 -4.52 0.50
C VAL A 254 9.01 -5.55 0.24
N PRO A 255 8.72 -6.70 -0.40
CA PRO A 255 9.72 -7.75 -0.68
C PRO A 255 10.99 -7.25 -1.37
N ALA A 256 10.88 -6.27 -2.27
CA ALA A 256 12.05 -5.68 -2.94
C ALA A 256 13.03 -5.01 -1.96
N VAL A 257 12.53 -4.35 -0.92
CA VAL A 257 13.38 -3.72 0.12
C VAL A 257 14.07 -4.79 0.96
N ILE A 258 13.37 -5.88 1.31
CA ILE A 258 13.98 -7.02 2.02
C ILE A 258 15.11 -7.64 1.18
N ARG A 259 14.91 -7.80 -0.13
CA ARG A 259 15.95 -8.26 -1.06
C ARG A 259 17.17 -7.33 -1.03
N PHE A 260 16.96 -6.02 -1.04
CA PHE A 260 18.06 -5.06 -0.95
C PHE A 260 18.79 -5.12 0.38
N PHE A 261 18.11 -5.38 1.50
CA PHE A 261 18.78 -5.61 2.78
C PHE A 261 19.73 -6.81 2.74
N LEU A 262 19.30 -7.93 2.15
CA LEU A 262 20.12 -9.12 2.00
C LEU A 262 21.37 -8.89 1.12
N GLN A 263 21.32 -7.90 0.23
CA GLN A 263 22.46 -7.53 -0.62
C GLN A 263 23.45 -6.57 0.06
N VAL A 264 23.13 -6.03 1.24
CA VAL A 264 24.06 -5.15 1.97
C VAL A 264 25.24 -5.99 2.48
N PRO A 265 26.49 -5.65 2.14
CA PRO A 265 27.65 -6.44 2.56
C PRO A 265 27.74 -6.56 4.08
N GLY A 266 27.81 -7.79 4.57
CA GLY A 266 27.96 -8.06 6.01
C GLY A 266 26.69 -7.98 6.82
N VAL A 267 25.52 -7.84 6.18
CA VAL A 267 24.22 -7.86 6.89
C VAL A 267 24.03 -9.17 7.65
N SER A 268 23.46 -9.10 8.81
CA SER A 268 23.24 -10.26 9.70
C SER A 268 22.03 -10.05 10.62
N ALA A 269 21.65 -11.09 11.36
CA ALA A 269 20.63 -11.01 12.40
C ALA A 269 20.89 -9.90 13.43
N ARG A 270 22.18 -9.54 13.64
CA ARG A 270 22.55 -8.47 14.58
C ARG A 270 21.97 -7.12 14.21
N ASP A 271 21.85 -6.82 12.91
CA ASP A 271 21.39 -5.53 12.41
C ASP A 271 19.88 -5.31 12.65
N LEU A 272 19.11 -6.39 12.77
CA LEU A 272 17.67 -6.36 13.01
C LEU A 272 17.26 -6.86 14.40
N ARG A 273 18.19 -7.09 15.31
CA ARG A 273 17.92 -7.70 16.62
C ARG A 273 16.93 -6.98 17.53
N SER A 274 16.70 -5.69 17.30
CA SER A 274 15.70 -4.91 18.04
C SER A 274 14.28 -5.12 17.53
N LEU A 275 14.11 -5.62 16.30
CA LEU A 275 12.80 -5.86 15.71
C LEU A 275 12.09 -7.02 16.41
N ARG A 276 10.86 -6.76 16.80
CA ARG A 276 9.88 -7.74 17.29
C ARG A 276 8.85 -8.09 16.22
N CYS A 277 8.69 -7.20 15.23
CA CYS A 277 7.78 -7.38 14.11
C CYS A 277 8.41 -6.83 12.83
N LEU A 278 8.61 -7.72 11.86
CA LEU A 278 8.97 -7.38 10.49
C LEU A 278 7.79 -7.71 9.58
N GLY A 279 6.94 -6.72 9.33
CA GLY A 279 5.85 -6.83 8.37
C GLY A 279 6.37 -6.82 6.92
N TYR A 280 5.79 -7.65 6.06
CA TYR A 280 6.07 -7.60 4.63
C TYR A 280 4.81 -7.84 3.80
N GLY A 281 4.72 -7.20 2.63
CA GLY A 281 3.55 -7.32 1.75
C GLY A 281 3.50 -6.22 0.69
N GLY A 282 2.30 -5.92 0.20
CA GLY A 282 2.07 -4.96 -0.89
C GLY A 282 2.43 -5.50 -2.27
N SER A 283 3.16 -6.61 -2.34
CA SER A 283 3.41 -7.42 -3.53
C SER A 283 3.69 -8.87 -3.13
N PRO A 284 3.60 -9.84 -4.08
CA PRO A 284 3.96 -11.23 -3.81
C PRO A 284 5.40 -11.37 -3.29
N MET A 285 5.58 -12.20 -2.25
CA MET A 285 6.88 -12.55 -1.69
C MET A 285 7.35 -13.89 -2.25
N PRO A 286 8.43 -13.96 -3.03
CA PRO A 286 8.98 -15.23 -3.46
C PRO A 286 9.40 -16.09 -2.27
N GLU A 287 9.02 -17.36 -2.25
CA GLU A 287 9.30 -18.26 -1.12
C GLU A 287 10.80 -18.40 -0.84
N ALA A 288 11.63 -18.44 -1.89
CA ALA A 288 13.08 -18.50 -1.74
C ALA A 288 13.62 -17.26 -1.02
N LEU A 289 13.16 -16.06 -1.40
CA LEU A 289 13.54 -14.81 -0.74
C LEU A 289 13.08 -14.77 0.72
N LEU A 290 11.85 -15.24 1.01
CA LEU A 290 11.34 -15.31 2.37
C LEU A 290 12.18 -16.24 3.23
N ARG A 291 12.52 -17.45 2.73
CA ARG A 291 13.37 -18.41 3.44
C ARG A 291 14.79 -17.89 3.68
N GLU A 292 15.37 -17.20 2.69
CA GLU A 292 16.66 -16.54 2.85
C GLU A 292 16.61 -15.45 3.93
N ALA A 293 15.59 -14.59 3.89
CA ALA A 293 15.38 -13.55 4.90
C ALA A 293 15.20 -14.13 6.30
N MET A 294 14.37 -15.17 6.45
CA MET A 294 14.14 -15.87 7.72
C MET A 294 15.41 -16.54 8.27
N SER A 295 16.27 -17.05 7.39
CA SER A 295 17.56 -17.66 7.80
C SER A 295 18.62 -16.63 8.19
N THR A 296 18.54 -15.43 7.60
CA THR A 296 19.50 -14.34 7.84
C THR A 296 19.10 -13.49 9.04
N PHE A 297 17.80 -13.23 9.21
CA PHE A 297 17.26 -12.35 10.25
C PHE A 297 16.45 -13.15 11.28
N ASP A 298 16.89 -13.12 12.53
CA ASP A 298 16.19 -13.77 13.66
C ASP A 298 15.11 -12.82 14.23
N VAL A 299 14.04 -12.62 13.44
CA VAL A 299 12.92 -11.73 13.78
C VAL A 299 11.58 -12.43 13.50
N ASP A 300 10.51 -11.92 14.09
CA ASP A 300 9.15 -12.35 13.79
C ASP A 300 8.66 -11.74 12.47
N PHE A 301 8.43 -12.59 11.47
CA PHE A 301 7.88 -12.18 10.17
C PHE A 301 6.35 -12.18 10.20
N TYR A 302 5.76 -11.17 9.57
CA TYR A 302 4.32 -11.01 9.40
C TYR A 302 4.01 -10.74 7.92
N GLN A 303 3.35 -11.67 7.22
CA GLN A 303 2.79 -11.40 5.90
C GLN A 303 1.61 -10.46 6.05
N VAL A 304 1.54 -9.44 5.19
CA VAL A 304 0.47 -8.45 5.17
C VAL A 304 -0.23 -8.49 3.82
N TYR A 305 -1.54 -8.72 3.84
CA TYR A 305 -2.39 -8.53 2.68
C TYR A 305 -3.41 -7.45 2.96
N GLY A 306 -3.45 -6.44 2.11
CA GLY A 306 -4.28 -5.27 2.28
C GLY A 306 -4.32 -4.39 1.04
N MET A 307 -5.17 -3.38 1.09
CA MET A 307 -5.36 -2.42 0.01
C MET A 307 -5.87 -1.08 0.55
N THR A 308 -5.77 -0.06 -0.28
CA THR A 308 -6.21 1.30 0.09
C THR A 308 -7.69 1.34 0.46
N GLU A 309 -8.50 0.63 -0.29
CA GLU A 309 -9.95 0.54 -0.13
C GLU A 309 -10.38 -0.14 1.18
N ALA A 310 -9.46 -0.86 1.84
CA ALA A 310 -9.64 -1.45 3.17
C ALA A 310 -8.92 -0.63 4.27
N SER A 311 -8.53 0.61 4.02
CA SER A 311 -7.75 1.46 4.93
C SER A 311 -6.39 0.88 5.32
N GLY A 312 -5.96 -0.22 4.71
CA GLY A 312 -4.71 -0.90 4.99
C GLY A 312 -4.84 -2.42 4.97
N VAL A 313 -4.23 -3.05 5.97
CA VAL A 313 -4.21 -4.52 6.11
C VAL A 313 -5.57 -5.06 6.53
N PHE A 314 -5.94 -6.22 5.98
CA PHE A 314 -7.13 -6.95 6.39
C PHE A 314 -6.90 -8.46 6.56
N CYS A 315 -5.78 -9.01 6.07
CA CYS A 315 -5.32 -10.36 6.41
C CYS A 315 -3.87 -10.35 6.86
N VAL A 316 -3.53 -11.18 7.83
CA VAL A 316 -2.18 -11.33 8.38
C VAL A 316 -1.85 -12.80 8.53
N LEU A 317 -0.65 -13.21 8.07
CA LEU A 317 -0.01 -14.46 8.43
C LEU A 317 0.99 -14.17 9.54
N GLY A 318 0.78 -14.76 10.71
CA GLY A 318 1.59 -14.51 11.89
C GLY A 318 2.91 -15.27 11.92
N PRO A 319 3.78 -14.97 12.92
CA PRO A 319 5.11 -15.60 13.02
C PRO A 319 5.05 -17.09 13.35
N GLN A 320 3.99 -17.56 13.97
CA GLN A 320 3.83 -18.99 14.27
C GLN A 320 3.67 -19.81 12.99
N ASP A 321 2.87 -19.28 12.02
CA ASP A 321 2.65 -19.93 10.73
C ASP A 321 3.91 -19.92 9.85
N HIS A 322 4.75 -18.86 9.97
CA HIS A 322 6.05 -18.80 9.29
C HIS A 322 7.02 -19.89 9.78
N ARG A 323 6.91 -20.29 11.05
CA ARG A 323 7.78 -21.30 11.68
C ARG A 323 7.20 -22.71 11.67
N ASP A 324 5.97 -22.87 11.20
CA ASP A 324 5.28 -24.16 11.17
C ASP A 324 5.84 -25.07 10.06
N SER A 325 6.85 -25.88 10.42
CA SER A 325 7.46 -26.83 9.50
C SER A 325 6.52 -27.98 9.07
N ALA A 326 5.41 -28.20 9.79
CA ALA A 326 4.40 -29.20 9.42
C ALA A 326 3.46 -28.70 8.31
N ARG A 327 3.39 -27.39 8.10
CA ARG A 327 2.52 -26.73 7.13
C ARG A 327 3.29 -25.71 6.26
N PRO A 328 4.34 -26.15 5.53
CA PRO A 328 5.20 -25.26 4.76
C PRO A 328 4.45 -24.48 3.66
N GLU A 329 3.30 -25.00 3.20
CA GLU A 329 2.42 -24.34 2.24
C GLU A 329 1.84 -23.02 2.76
N ARG A 330 1.74 -22.81 4.08
CA ARG A 330 1.25 -21.58 4.71
C ARG A 330 2.12 -20.36 4.40
N LEU A 331 3.40 -20.54 4.07
CA LEU A 331 4.27 -19.45 3.63
C LEU A 331 3.77 -18.74 2.36
N ARG A 332 2.80 -19.33 1.65
CA ARG A 332 2.15 -18.74 0.47
C ARG A 332 0.81 -18.09 0.81
N ALA A 333 0.31 -18.26 2.03
CA ALA A 333 -0.96 -17.69 2.42
C ALA A 333 -0.85 -16.18 2.61
N ALA A 334 -1.89 -15.46 2.22
CA ALA A 334 -2.09 -14.07 2.61
C ALA A 334 -2.39 -13.92 4.11
N GLY A 335 -2.75 -15.03 4.76
CA GLY A 335 -3.06 -15.12 6.18
C GLY A 335 -4.55 -15.28 6.46
N GLN A 336 -4.95 -14.91 7.67
CA GLN A 336 -6.34 -14.89 8.12
C GLN A 336 -6.82 -13.45 8.30
N PRO A 337 -8.13 -13.15 8.16
CA PRO A 337 -8.68 -11.83 8.41
C PRO A 337 -8.37 -11.35 9.83
N ILE A 338 -8.01 -10.07 9.96
CA ILE A 338 -7.81 -9.44 11.27
C ILE A 338 -9.14 -9.15 11.95
N GLU A 339 -9.12 -8.86 13.25
CA GLU A 339 -10.33 -8.60 14.04
C GLU A 339 -11.21 -7.51 13.39
N GLY A 340 -12.52 -7.77 13.33
CA GLY A 340 -13.52 -6.86 12.76
C GLY A 340 -13.65 -6.91 11.24
N VAL A 341 -12.87 -7.77 10.56
CA VAL A 341 -13.01 -8.02 9.11
C VAL A 341 -13.61 -9.40 8.88
N GLU A 342 -14.67 -9.43 8.12
CA GLU A 342 -15.20 -10.65 7.54
C GLU A 342 -14.70 -10.78 6.10
N ALA A 343 -14.35 -12.00 5.69
CA ALA A 343 -13.92 -12.28 4.32
C ALA A 343 -14.64 -13.54 3.79
N ARG A 344 -14.95 -13.53 2.50
CA ARG A 344 -15.53 -14.66 1.78
C ARG A 344 -14.89 -14.81 0.40
N VAL A 345 -15.07 -15.99 -0.20
CA VAL A 345 -14.67 -16.27 -1.58
C VAL A 345 -15.92 -16.61 -2.36
N VAL A 346 -16.18 -15.90 -3.44
CA VAL A 346 -17.41 -16.04 -4.22
C VAL A 346 -17.13 -16.33 -5.69
N ASP A 347 -18.06 -16.99 -6.36
CA ASP A 347 -18.08 -17.04 -7.82
C ASP A 347 -18.30 -15.61 -8.37
N PRO A 348 -17.37 -15.07 -9.17
CA PRO A 348 -17.47 -13.67 -9.64
C PRO A 348 -18.66 -13.41 -10.56
N ALA A 349 -19.25 -14.44 -11.18
CA ALA A 349 -20.41 -14.33 -12.06
C ALA A 349 -21.75 -14.51 -11.32
N LEU A 350 -21.80 -15.40 -10.33
CA LEU A 350 -23.03 -15.75 -9.60
C LEU A 350 -23.16 -14.98 -8.27
N GLY A 351 -22.04 -14.59 -7.65
CA GLY A 351 -22.03 -13.94 -6.33
C GLY A 351 -22.19 -14.90 -5.15
N ASP A 352 -22.39 -16.20 -5.40
CA ASP A 352 -22.51 -17.22 -4.36
C ASP A 352 -21.13 -17.63 -3.81
N GLU A 353 -21.06 -17.97 -2.51
CA GLU A 353 -19.84 -18.49 -1.91
C GLU A 353 -19.44 -19.83 -2.55
N VAL A 354 -18.16 -19.93 -2.92
CA VAL A 354 -17.61 -21.20 -3.45
C VAL A 354 -17.21 -22.14 -2.30
N PRO A 355 -17.20 -23.47 -2.55
CA PRO A 355 -16.70 -24.45 -1.60
C PRO A 355 -15.27 -24.16 -1.12
N VAL A 356 -14.94 -24.56 0.11
CA VAL A 356 -13.59 -24.44 0.67
C VAL A 356 -12.57 -25.15 -0.26
N GLY A 357 -11.52 -24.45 -0.62
CA GLY A 357 -10.47 -24.91 -1.53
C GLY A 357 -10.68 -24.52 -2.98
N GLU A 358 -11.89 -24.13 -3.37
CA GLU A 358 -12.16 -23.62 -4.72
C GLU A 358 -11.78 -22.14 -4.85
N VAL A 359 -11.42 -21.75 -6.06
CA VAL A 359 -10.99 -20.38 -6.37
C VAL A 359 -12.19 -19.54 -6.81
N GLY A 360 -12.30 -18.35 -6.22
CA GLY A 360 -13.28 -17.33 -6.57
C GLY A 360 -12.72 -15.94 -6.30
N GLU A 361 -13.57 -14.91 -6.33
CA GLU A 361 -13.21 -13.53 -5.97
C GLU A 361 -13.24 -13.35 -4.46
N PHE A 362 -12.21 -12.70 -3.90
CA PHE A 362 -12.24 -12.28 -2.50
C PHE A 362 -13.15 -11.09 -2.33
N GLN A 363 -14.01 -11.19 -1.34
CA GLN A 363 -14.82 -10.08 -0.87
C GLN A 363 -14.62 -9.91 0.63
N ILE A 364 -14.59 -8.65 1.07
CA ILE A 364 -14.43 -8.30 2.49
C ILE A 364 -15.56 -7.41 2.95
N ARG A 365 -15.87 -7.49 4.24
CA ARG A 365 -16.82 -6.62 4.93
C ARG A 365 -16.25 -6.23 6.29
N GLY A 366 -16.45 -4.99 6.69
CA GLY A 366 -16.03 -4.51 7.99
C GLY A 366 -15.94 -2.98 8.06
N PRO A 367 -15.84 -2.44 9.27
CA PRO A 367 -15.86 -0.99 9.48
C PRO A 367 -14.62 -0.27 8.89
N GLN A 368 -13.57 -1.00 8.53
CA GLN A 368 -12.36 -0.42 7.93
C GLN A 368 -12.44 -0.23 6.42
N VAL A 369 -13.53 -0.65 5.76
CA VAL A 369 -13.71 -0.45 4.32
C VAL A 369 -14.00 1.03 4.04
N MET A 370 -13.44 1.56 2.95
CA MET A 370 -13.60 2.94 2.50
C MET A 370 -15.07 3.34 2.31
N ALA A 371 -15.34 4.66 2.32
CA ALA A 371 -16.68 5.17 1.98
C ALA A 371 -17.00 5.08 0.48
N GLY A 372 -15.99 4.95 -0.38
CA GLY A 372 -16.11 4.88 -1.83
C GLY A 372 -15.01 5.66 -2.53
N TYR A 373 -15.13 5.80 -3.85
CA TYR A 373 -14.22 6.61 -4.66
C TYR A 373 -14.79 8.02 -4.86
N TRP A 374 -13.94 9.01 -4.67
CA TRP A 374 -14.28 10.42 -4.81
C TRP A 374 -14.84 10.72 -6.21
N GLN A 375 -16.06 11.28 -6.26
CA GLN A 375 -16.78 11.64 -7.50
C GLN A 375 -16.88 10.49 -8.53
N ARG A 376 -16.97 9.24 -8.05
CA ARG A 376 -17.05 8.02 -8.87
C ARG A 376 -18.15 7.10 -8.34
N GLU A 377 -19.41 7.57 -8.34
CA GLU A 377 -20.53 6.81 -7.80
C GLU A 377 -20.72 5.46 -8.51
N SER A 378 -20.56 5.43 -9.85
CA SER A 378 -20.66 4.19 -10.63
C SER A 378 -19.55 3.21 -10.32
N ASP A 379 -18.29 3.69 -10.17
CA ASP A 379 -17.16 2.85 -9.79
C ASP A 379 -17.32 2.34 -8.35
N THR A 380 -17.82 3.19 -7.46
CA THR A 380 -18.12 2.83 -6.07
C THR A 380 -19.18 1.73 -6.04
N ALA A 381 -20.31 1.93 -6.71
CA ALA A 381 -21.38 0.93 -6.77
C ALA A 381 -20.90 -0.41 -7.36
N ALA A 382 -20.09 -0.38 -8.42
CA ALA A 382 -19.53 -1.58 -9.04
C ALA A 382 -18.52 -2.32 -8.13
N SER A 383 -17.93 -1.63 -7.15
CA SER A 383 -16.96 -2.21 -6.22
C SER A 383 -17.60 -2.90 -5.01
N PHE A 384 -18.92 -2.85 -4.89
CA PHE A 384 -19.66 -3.48 -3.79
C PHE A 384 -20.70 -4.48 -4.30
N ASP A 385 -20.91 -5.52 -3.52
CA ASP A 385 -21.99 -6.46 -3.60
C ASP A 385 -22.76 -6.41 -2.26
N GLY A 386 -23.80 -5.57 -2.21
CA GLY A 386 -24.42 -5.19 -0.95
C GLY A 386 -23.41 -4.51 -0.02
N GLU A 387 -23.14 -5.11 1.14
CA GLU A 387 -22.14 -4.61 2.11
C GLU A 387 -20.72 -5.19 1.87
N TRP A 388 -20.55 -6.07 0.89
CA TRP A 388 -19.29 -6.73 0.61
C TRP A 388 -18.50 -5.94 -0.43
N PHE A 389 -17.29 -5.53 -0.06
CA PHE A 389 -16.36 -4.90 -0.98
C PHE A 389 -15.65 -5.98 -1.82
N ARG A 390 -15.69 -5.83 -3.14
CA ARG A 390 -15.01 -6.68 -4.11
C ARG A 390 -13.55 -6.28 -4.20
N THR A 391 -12.64 -7.16 -3.77
CA THR A 391 -11.20 -6.83 -3.82
C THR A 391 -10.63 -6.84 -5.24
N GLY A 392 -11.31 -7.54 -6.17
CA GLY A 392 -10.81 -7.80 -7.50
C GLY A 392 -9.64 -8.79 -7.52
N ASP A 393 -9.34 -9.45 -6.40
CA ASP A 393 -8.33 -10.50 -6.29
C ASP A 393 -9.02 -11.86 -6.29
N ALA A 394 -8.50 -12.78 -7.12
CA ALA A 394 -8.92 -14.18 -7.15
C ALA A 394 -8.07 -15.01 -6.20
N GLY A 395 -8.72 -15.96 -5.52
CA GLY A 395 -8.03 -16.88 -4.64
C GLY A 395 -8.98 -17.83 -3.94
N ARG A 396 -8.47 -18.55 -2.96
CA ARG A 396 -9.20 -19.59 -2.24
C ARG A 396 -8.98 -19.48 -0.74
N ARG A 397 -9.88 -20.10 0.02
CA ARG A 397 -9.75 -20.30 1.46
C ARG A 397 -9.52 -21.79 1.75
N ASP A 398 -8.58 -22.10 2.63
CA ASP A 398 -8.36 -23.47 3.09
C ASP A 398 -9.31 -23.85 4.26
N PRO A 399 -9.35 -25.14 4.67
CA PRO A 399 -10.19 -25.58 5.79
C PRO A 399 -9.82 -24.94 7.14
N ASP A 400 -8.59 -24.48 7.32
CA ASP A 400 -8.12 -23.82 8.54
C ASP A 400 -8.42 -22.29 8.53
N GLY A 401 -9.03 -21.78 7.44
CA GLY A 401 -9.45 -20.37 7.30
C GLY A 401 -8.36 -19.44 6.79
N PHE A 402 -7.25 -19.97 6.24
CA PHE A 402 -6.24 -19.17 5.58
C PHE A 402 -6.63 -18.85 4.13
N TYR A 403 -6.39 -17.62 3.72
CA TYR A 403 -6.63 -17.13 2.37
C TYR A 403 -5.35 -17.16 1.54
N TYR A 404 -5.48 -17.58 0.28
CA TYR A 404 -4.39 -17.67 -0.69
C TYR A 404 -4.76 -16.83 -1.91
N VAL A 405 -4.03 -15.75 -2.16
CA VAL A 405 -4.22 -14.93 -3.36
C VAL A 405 -3.55 -15.63 -4.53
N GLU A 406 -4.34 -15.94 -5.55
CA GLU A 406 -3.83 -16.61 -6.77
C GLU A 406 -3.49 -15.58 -7.85
N ASP A 407 -4.38 -14.60 -8.12
CA ASP A 407 -4.14 -13.51 -9.08
C ASP A 407 -5.20 -12.40 -8.97
N ARG A 408 -5.15 -11.42 -9.89
CA ARG A 408 -6.26 -10.49 -10.12
C ARG A 408 -7.34 -11.15 -10.98
N VAL A 409 -8.62 -11.01 -10.62
CA VAL A 409 -9.75 -11.55 -11.41
C VAL A 409 -9.65 -11.14 -12.88
N LYS A 410 -9.33 -9.88 -13.16
CA LYS A 410 -9.17 -9.33 -14.52
C LYS A 410 -7.94 -9.83 -15.29
N ASP A 411 -6.96 -10.42 -14.60
CA ASP A 411 -5.72 -10.92 -15.20
C ASP A 411 -5.79 -12.42 -15.47
N VAL A 412 -6.80 -13.12 -14.93
CA VAL A 412 -7.09 -14.53 -15.22
C VAL A 412 -7.18 -14.75 -16.73
N ILE A 413 -6.49 -15.75 -17.24
CA ILE A 413 -6.47 -16.14 -18.65
C ILE A 413 -7.50 -17.24 -18.85
N ILE A 414 -8.44 -17.04 -19.76
CA ILE A 414 -9.46 -18.05 -20.09
C ILE A 414 -9.06 -18.74 -21.38
N SER A 415 -8.47 -19.93 -21.26
CA SER A 415 -7.98 -20.71 -22.39
C SER A 415 -8.75 -22.02 -22.52
N GLY A 416 -9.55 -22.15 -23.58
CA GLY A 416 -10.35 -23.35 -23.82
C GLY A 416 -11.41 -23.65 -22.75
N GLY A 417 -11.88 -22.62 -22.04
CA GLY A 417 -12.82 -22.74 -20.94
C GLY A 417 -12.19 -22.98 -19.57
N GLU A 418 -10.85 -23.09 -19.50
CA GLU A 418 -10.10 -23.27 -18.25
C GLU A 418 -9.55 -21.92 -17.76
N ASN A 419 -9.69 -21.67 -16.46
CA ASN A 419 -9.10 -20.49 -15.81
C ASN A 419 -7.62 -20.77 -15.50
N ILE A 420 -6.75 -19.92 -16.04
CA ILE A 420 -5.31 -19.98 -15.80
C ILE A 420 -4.92 -18.72 -15.03
N TYR A 421 -4.31 -18.90 -13.87
CA TYR A 421 -3.85 -17.81 -13.02
C TYR A 421 -2.39 -17.48 -13.38
N PRO A 422 -2.13 -16.30 -13.95
CA PRO A 422 -0.76 -15.89 -14.32
C PRO A 422 0.27 -16.07 -13.23
N ALA A 423 -0.06 -15.76 -11.99
CA ALA A 423 0.89 -15.88 -10.87
C ALA A 423 1.37 -17.33 -10.63
N GLU A 424 0.54 -18.35 -10.91
CA GLU A 424 0.98 -19.74 -10.84
C GLU A 424 2.05 -20.05 -11.87
N VAL A 425 1.85 -19.56 -13.09
CA VAL A 425 2.79 -19.76 -14.20
C VAL A 425 4.07 -18.95 -13.97
N GLU A 426 3.93 -17.70 -13.52
CA GLU A 426 5.05 -16.80 -13.16
C GLU A 426 5.93 -17.44 -12.09
N ARG A 427 5.34 -18.06 -11.08
CA ARG A 427 6.06 -18.74 -10.00
C ARG A 427 6.94 -19.86 -10.55
N VAL A 428 6.42 -20.69 -11.43
CA VAL A 428 7.20 -21.77 -12.05
C VAL A 428 8.35 -21.22 -12.90
N ILE A 429 8.07 -20.18 -13.72
CA ILE A 429 9.10 -19.57 -14.56
C ILE A 429 10.19 -18.90 -13.73
N ASN A 430 9.85 -18.28 -12.59
CA ASN A 430 10.84 -17.69 -11.68
C ASN A 430 11.79 -18.72 -11.01
N GLU A 431 11.45 -20.00 -11.02
CA GLU A 431 12.33 -21.08 -10.54
C GLU A 431 13.39 -21.48 -11.59
N TYR A 432 13.25 -21.02 -12.85
CA TYR A 432 14.21 -21.32 -13.91
C TYR A 432 15.49 -20.46 -13.76
N PRO A 433 16.68 -21.07 -13.78
CA PRO A 433 17.95 -20.35 -13.61
C PRO A 433 18.13 -19.25 -14.67
N GLY A 434 18.46 -18.05 -14.23
CA GLY A 434 18.71 -16.90 -15.11
C GLY A 434 17.49 -16.03 -15.39
N VAL A 435 16.32 -16.34 -14.81
CA VAL A 435 15.15 -15.46 -14.85
C VAL A 435 15.21 -14.44 -13.71
N ALA A 436 15.34 -13.16 -14.06
CA ALA A 436 15.28 -12.06 -13.10
C ALA A 436 13.83 -11.68 -12.76
N GLU A 437 12.99 -11.57 -13.80
CA GLU A 437 11.59 -11.18 -13.66
C GLU A 437 10.75 -11.85 -14.76
N VAL A 438 9.45 -12.04 -14.45
CA VAL A 438 8.49 -12.54 -15.42
C VAL A 438 7.11 -11.89 -15.21
N ALA A 439 6.40 -11.66 -16.31
CA ALA A 439 4.98 -11.36 -16.34
C ALA A 439 4.28 -12.29 -17.33
N VAL A 440 3.18 -12.89 -16.90
CA VAL A 440 2.36 -13.78 -17.74
C VAL A 440 1.06 -13.08 -18.09
N ILE A 441 0.71 -13.13 -19.38
CA ILE A 441 -0.48 -12.46 -19.95
C ILE A 441 -1.26 -13.40 -20.85
N GLY A 442 -2.56 -13.16 -20.96
CA GLY A 442 -3.41 -13.76 -21.99
C GLY A 442 -3.34 -12.97 -23.30
N VAL A 443 -3.08 -13.65 -24.39
CA VAL A 443 -3.13 -13.08 -25.76
C VAL A 443 -4.21 -13.78 -26.56
N PRO A 444 -4.82 -13.12 -27.59
CA PRO A 444 -5.86 -13.74 -28.40
C PRO A 444 -5.37 -15.00 -29.11
N ASP A 445 -6.19 -16.05 -29.07
CA ASP A 445 -5.95 -17.31 -29.76
C ASP A 445 -7.25 -17.77 -30.47
N GLU A 446 -7.17 -18.13 -31.77
CA GLU A 446 -8.34 -18.49 -32.54
C GLU A 446 -9.00 -19.80 -32.11
N LYS A 447 -8.23 -20.71 -31.53
CA LYS A 447 -8.71 -22.04 -31.11
C LYS A 447 -9.18 -22.05 -29.65
N TRP A 448 -8.46 -21.34 -28.79
CA TRP A 448 -8.64 -21.43 -27.35
C TRP A 448 -9.27 -20.18 -26.72
N GLY A 449 -9.52 -19.13 -27.52
CA GLY A 449 -9.95 -17.81 -27.05
C GLY A 449 -8.76 -16.99 -26.56
N GLU A 450 -8.08 -17.45 -25.54
CA GLU A 450 -6.81 -16.90 -25.08
C GLU A 450 -5.70 -17.96 -25.03
N ALA A 451 -4.46 -17.54 -25.27
CA ALA A 451 -3.26 -18.34 -25.05
C ALA A 451 -2.36 -17.68 -24.01
N VAL A 452 -1.66 -18.51 -23.25
CA VAL A 452 -0.68 -18.05 -22.24
C VAL A 452 0.59 -17.58 -22.93
N ARG A 453 1.03 -16.35 -22.62
CA ARG A 453 2.29 -15.76 -23.07
C ARG A 453 3.10 -15.33 -21.85
N ALA A 454 4.38 -15.70 -21.79
CA ALA A 454 5.31 -15.23 -20.78
C ALA A 454 6.20 -14.12 -21.36
N VAL A 455 6.38 -13.04 -20.59
CA VAL A 455 7.31 -11.94 -20.89
C VAL A 455 8.38 -11.97 -19.80
N VAL A 456 9.61 -12.26 -20.18
CA VAL A 456 10.71 -12.61 -19.26
C VAL A 456 11.81 -11.58 -19.36
N VAL A 457 12.38 -11.20 -18.22
CA VAL A 457 13.62 -10.44 -18.10
C VAL A 457 14.71 -11.39 -17.61
N ALA A 458 15.82 -11.48 -18.33
CA ALA A 458 16.95 -12.28 -17.94
C ALA A 458 17.81 -11.60 -16.87
N ASP A 459 18.46 -12.38 -16.03
CA ASP A 459 19.53 -11.89 -15.15
C ASP A 459 20.67 -11.27 -15.96
N SER A 460 21.33 -10.27 -15.38
CA SER A 460 22.42 -9.56 -16.05
C SER A 460 23.54 -10.52 -16.50
N GLY A 461 23.80 -10.53 -17.80
CA GLY A 461 24.82 -11.38 -18.40
C GLY A 461 24.40 -12.84 -18.65
N THR A 462 23.12 -13.16 -18.48
CA THR A 462 22.55 -14.49 -18.75
C THR A 462 21.75 -14.44 -20.06
N ASP A 463 21.92 -15.47 -20.90
CA ASP A 463 21.12 -15.72 -22.09
C ASP A 463 20.12 -16.85 -21.78
N ILE A 464 18.83 -16.58 -21.96
CA ILE A 464 17.76 -17.55 -21.72
C ILE A 464 17.43 -18.24 -23.04
N ASP A 465 17.57 -19.55 -23.06
CA ASP A 465 17.13 -20.42 -24.15
C ASP A 465 15.62 -20.66 -24.00
N GLU A 466 14.82 -20.08 -24.91
CA GLU A 466 13.37 -20.14 -24.88
C GLU A 466 12.84 -21.57 -24.94
N ASP A 467 13.44 -22.44 -25.77
CA ASP A 467 13.00 -23.84 -25.92
C ASP A 467 13.22 -24.62 -24.61
N LYS A 468 14.36 -24.43 -23.95
CA LYS A 468 14.61 -25.05 -22.65
C LYS A 468 13.70 -24.54 -21.55
N LEU A 469 13.36 -23.24 -21.57
CA LEU A 469 12.41 -22.68 -20.63
C LEU A 469 11.00 -23.22 -20.87
N LEU A 470 10.58 -23.40 -22.14
CA LEU A 470 9.32 -24.07 -22.48
C LEU A 470 9.30 -25.53 -22.02
N ASP A 471 10.40 -26.26 -22.21
CA ASP A 471 10.55 -27.64 -21.72
C ASP A 471 10.48 -27.70 -20.18
N PHE A 472 11.09 -26.75 -19.51
CA PHE A 472 11.00 -26.62 -18.04
C PHE A 472 9.55 -26.38 -17.61
N CYS A 473 8.83 -25.46 -18.24
CA CYS A 473 7.43 -25.25 -18.00
C CYS A 473 6.59 -26.51 -18.27
N ALA A 474 6.95 -27.26 -19.31
CA ALA A 474 6.27 -28.50 -19.65
C ALA A 474 6.44 -29.60 -18.61
N ALA A 475 7.55 -29.62 -17.89
CA ALA A 475 7.79 -30.56 -16.81
C ALA A 475 7.05 -30.21 -15.50
N HIS A 476 6.66 -28.93 -15.30
CA HIS A 476 6.15 -28.43 -14.01
C HIS A 476 4.71 -27.91 -14.09
N LEU A 477 4.14 -27.71 -15.29
CA LEU A 477 2.79 -27.19 -15.47
C LEU A 477 1.88 -28.14 -16.26
N ALA A 478 0.61 -28.16 -15.89
CA ALA A 478 -0.42 -28.85 -16.69
C ALA A 478 -0.46 -28.27 -18.12
N GLY A 479 -0.79 -29.11 -19.10
CA GLY A 479 -0.68 -28.76 -20.51
C GLY A 479 -1.39 -27.48 -20.94
N TYR A 480 -2.56 -27.17 -20.35
CA TYR A 480 -3.35 -25.97 -20.65
C TYR A 480 -2.75 -24.69 -20.02
N LYS A 481 -1.96 -24.80 -18.94
CA LYS A 481 -1.31 -23.68 -18.24
C LYS A 481 0.03 -23.25 -18.86
N ARG A 482 0.58 -24.05 -19.78
CA ARG A 482 1.92 -23.82 -20.34
C ARG A 482 1.92 -22.59 -21.24
N PRO A 483 2.93 -21.72 -21.13
CA PRO A 483 3.14 -20.67 -22.10
C PRO A 483 3.27 -21.25 -23.52
N ARG A 484 2.56 -20.64 -24.47
CA ARG A 484 2.70 -20.94 -25.90
C ARG A 484 3.86 -20.20 -26.54
N THR A 485 4.18 -19.04 -25.96
CA THR A 485 5.26 -18.18 -26.42
C THR A 485 5.94 -17.52 -25.23
N ILE A 486 7.24 -17.26 -25.40
CA ILE A 486 8.05 -16.50 -24.45
C ILE A 486 8.62 -15.30 -25.21
N ASP A 487 8.55 -14.11 -24.62
CA ASP A 487 9.25 -12.93 -25.09
C ASP A 487 10.32 -12.56 -24.09
N ILE A 488 11.56 -12.42 -24.52
CA ILE A 488 12.65 -11.93 -23.68
C ILE A 488 12.79 -10.43 -23.92
N VAL A 489 12.65 -9.65 -22.84
CA VAL A 489 12.66 -8.18 -22.88
C VAL A 489 13.69 -7.61 -21.91
N PRO A 490 14.19 -6.38 -22.16
CA PRO A 490 15.17 -5.76 -21.25
C PRO A 490 14.58 -5.31 -19.92
N SER A 491 13.26 -5.03 -19.85
CA SER A 491 12.55 -4.63 -18.64
C SER A 491 11.05 -4.79 -18.79
N LEU A 492 10.33 -4.95 -17.67
CA LEU A 492 8.86 -4.96 -17.64
C LEU A 492 8.31 -3.55 -17.37
N PRO A 493 7.20 -3.14 -18.02
CA PRO A 493 6.56 -1.86 -17.76
C PRO A 493 6.01 -1.83 -16.33
N ARG A 494 6.24 -0.72 -15.64
CA ARG A 494 5.82 -0.53 -14.24
C ARG A 494 5.11 0.79 -14.05
N ASN A 495 4.17 0.82 -13.13
CA ASN A 495 3.60 2.08 -12.66
C ASN A 495 4.58 2.81 -11.71
N ALA A 496 4.22 4.03 -11.31
CA ALA A 496 5.00 4.84 -10.38
C ALA A 496 5.21 4.20 -8.99
N THR A 497 4.44 3.15 -8.65
CA THR A 497 4.58 2.38 -7.41
C THR A 497 5.49 1.16 -7.54
N GLY A 498 6.02 0.92 -8.75
CA GLY A 498 6.87 -0.24 -9.06
C GLY A 498 6.10 -1.52 -9.44
N LYS A 499 4.75 -1.47 -9.51
CA LYS A 499 3.93 -2.62 -9.88
C LYS A 499 3.95 -2.83 -11.40
N ILE A 500 4.13 -4.07 -11.84
CA ILE A 500 4.11 -4.45 -13.27
C ILE A 500 2.74 -4.13 -13.89
N LEU A 501 2.76 -3.48 -15.04
CA LEU A 501 1.58 -3.11 -15.81
C LEU A 501 1.26 -4.17 -16.87
N LYS A 502 0.67 -5.30 -16.46
CA LYS A 502 0.25 -6.39 -17.39
C LYS A 502 -0.68 -5.87 -18.49
N ARG A 503 -1.48 -4.82 -18.20
CA ARG A 503 -2.32 -4.18 -19.21
C ARG A 503 -1.50 -3.66 -20.40
N ASP A 504 -0.38 -3.02 -20.14
CA ASP A 504 0.44 -2.41 -21.18
C ASP A 504 1.16 -3.49 -22.02
N LEU A 505 1.51 -4.62 -21.38
CA LEU A 505 2.00 -5.80 -22.10
C LEU A 505 0.94 -6.44 -22.99
N ARG A 506 -0.32 -6.45 -22.56
CA ARG A 506 -1.45 -7.03 -23.33
C ARG A 506 -1.91 -6.14 -24.48
N ALA A 507 -1.90 -4.83 -24.29
CA ALA A 507 -2.52 -3.87 -25.20
C ALA A 507 -2.14 -4.05 -26.68
N PRO A 508 -0.87 -4.29 -27.05
CA PRO A 508 -0.51 -4.52 -28.47
C PRO A 508 -1.17 -5.74 -29.10
N HIS A 509 -1.44 -6.80 -28.31
CA HIS A 509 -2.03 -8.05 -28.80
C HIS A 509 -3.55 -7.99 -28.95
N TRP A 510 -4.20 -7.09 -28.20
CA TRP A 510 -5.65 -6.90 -28.18
C TRP A 510 -6.13 -5.70 -29.04
N ALA A 511 -5.21 -5.04 -29.77
CA ALA A 511 -5.56 -3.89 -30.61
C ALA A 511 -6.65 -4.28 -31.63
N GLY A 512 -7.82 -3.61 -31.57
CA GLY A 512 -8.96 -3.87 -32.43
C GLY A 512 -9.81 -5.10 -32.05
N ARG A 513 -9.58 -5.71 -30.91
CA ARG A 513 -10.35 -6.85 -30.37
C ARG A 513 -10.87 -6.53 -28.97
N SER A 514 -11.99 -7.12 -28.57
CA SER A 514 -12.50 -7.04 -27.19
C SER A 514 -12.11 -8.31 -26.44
N ARG A 515 -11.72 -8.16 -25.18
CA ARG A 515 -11.48 -9.26 -24.24
C ARG A 515 -12.78 -9.60 -23.53
N SER A 516 -13.04 -10.89 -23.27
CA SER A 516 -14.28 -11.36 -22.65
C SER A 516 -14.27 -11.34 -21.10
N VAL A 517 -13.21 -10.78 -20.46
CA VAL A 517 -13.05 -10.74 -19.00
C VAL A 517 -12.93 -9.30 -18.53
#